data_1f849db4df216f2d5cf46fd875b473dd
#
_entry.id   1f849db4df216f2d5cf46fd875b473dd
#
_cell.length_a   1.000
_cell.length_b   1.000
_cell.length_c   1.000
_cell.angle_alpha   90.00
_cell.angle_beta   90.00
_cell.angle_gamma   90.00
#
_symmetry.space_group_name_H-M   'P 1'
#
loop_
_entity.id
_entity.type
_entity.pdbx_description
1 polymer ?
#
loop_
_entity_poly.entity_id
_entity_poly.type
_entity_poly.pdbx_seq_one_letter_code
_entity_poly.pdbx_strand_id
1 'polypeptide(L)'
;YKEIAKFSTWLYTIAKNLANTELRKRKQRKTTLLSQFSKDDKTYELPSNDPEPGQEIQTEIVNKIIRDAVDQLSEKFKIVIVLRDIQGLSYENISEIINVPIGTVKSRINRARLQLQVELKHLKK
;
A
#
# COMPACT_ATOMS: atom_id res chain seq x y z
N TYR A 1 5.35 -0.92 21.06
CA TYR A 1 4.26 -0.13 20.52
C TYR A 1 4.74 0.94 19.55
N LYS A 2 5.82 1.62 19.86
CA LYS A 2 6.40 2.62 18.96
C LYS A 2 6.90 2.00 17.65
N GLU A 3 7.34 0.74 17.68
CA GLU A 3 7.80 0.05 16.49
C GLU A 3 6.67 -0.29 15.54
N ILE A 4 5.51 -0.68 16.05
CA ILE A 4 4.32 -0.96 15.23
C ILE A 4 3.87 0.31 14.53
N ALA A 5 3.77 1.41 15.28
CA ALA A 5 3.35 2.68 14.73
C ALA A 5 4.32 3.16 13.65
N LYS A 6 5.62 3.00 13.86
CA LYS A 6 6.63 3.42 12.87
C LYS A 6 6.52 2.64 11.58
N PHE A 7 6.41 1.32 11.66
CA PHE A 7 6.34 0.49 10.46
C PHE A 7 5.02 0.69 9.72
N SER A 8 3.91 0.69 10.44
CA SER A 8 2.60 0.92 9.82
C SER A 8 2.53 2.30 9.16
N THR A 9 3.06 3.32 9.84
CA THR A 9 3.11 4.67 9.28
C THR A 9 3.97 4.71 8.01
N TRP A 10 5.15 4.09 8.06
CA TRP A 10 6.02 4.00 6.90
C TRP A 10 5.33 3.27 5.74
N LEU A 11 4.71 2.13 6.02
CA LEU A 11 4.01 1.32 5.03
C LEU A 11 2.89 2.12 4.35
N TYR A 12 2.04 2.76 5.14
CA TYR A 12 0.95 3.57 4.60
C TYR A 12 1.47 4.78 3.84
N THR A 13 2.53 5.41 4.31
CA THR A 13 3.13 6.57 3.62
C THR A 13 3.66 6.17 2.24
N ILE A 14 4.40 5.06 2.16
CA ILE A 14 4.92 4.56 0.90
C ILE A 14 3.77 4.17 -0.04
N ALA A 15 2.79 3.45 0.47
CA ALA A 15 1.63 3.03 -0.33
C ALA A 15 0.82 4.24 -0.81
N LYS A 16 0.67 5.25 0.03
CA LYS A 16 -0.03 6.48 -0.33
C LYS A 16 0.71 7.23 -1.43
N ASN A 17 2.04 7.32 -1.33
CA ASN A 17 2.86 7.96 -2.36
C ASN A 17 2.76 7.21 -3.69
N LEU A 18 2.78 5.88 -3.65
CA LEU A 18 2.60 5.05 -4.84
C LEU A 18 1.20 5.23 -5.44
N ALA A 19 0.18 5.31 -4.59
CA ALA A 19 -1.19 5.54 -5.03
C ALA A 19 -1.33 6.91 -5.69
N ASN A 20 -0.72 7.94 -5.12
CA ASN A 20 -0.74 9.29 -5.70
C ASN A 20 -0.04 9.32 -7.06
N THR A 21 1.07 8.60 -7.19
CA THR A 21 1.78 8.47 -8.47
C THR A 21 0.89 7.78 -9.50
N GLU A 22 0.23 6.70 -9.13
CA GLU A 22 -0.68 5.97 -10.02
C GLU A 22 -1.86 6.86 -10.45
N LEU A 23 -2.46 7.58 -9.52
CA LEU A 23 -3.55 8.50 -9.83
C LEU A 23 -3.11 9.60 -10.77
N ARG A 24 -1.89 10.13 -10.57
CA ARG A 24 -1.32 11.14 -11.45
C ARG A 24 -1.13 10.61 -12.86
N LYS A 25 -0.62 9.39 -12.99
CA LYS A 25 -0.44 8.73 -14.28
C LYS A 25 -1.78 8.53 -14.99
N ARG A 26 -2.80 8.10 -14.27
CA ARG A 26 -4.16 7.94 -14.82
C ARG A 26 -4.71 9.25 -15.32
N LYS A 27 -4.52 10.32 -14.56
CA LYS A 27 -4.96 11.66 -14.94
C LYS A 27 -4.24 12.14 -16.19
N GLN A 28 -2.94 11.92 -16.29
CA GLN A 28 -2.16 12.29 -17.47
C GLN A 28 -2.59 11.52 -18.71
N ARG A 29 -2.82 10.22 -18.58
CA ARG A 29 -3.32 9.40 -19.68
C ARG A 29 -4.68 9.89 -20.17
N LYS A 30 -5.57 10.18 -19.25
CA LYS A 30 -6.90 10.69 -19.57
C LYS A 30 -6.82 12.04 -20.27
N THR A 31 -5.98 12.94 -19.79
CA THR A 31 -5.78 14.24 -20.41
C THR A 31 -5.20 14.11 -21.81
N THR A 32 -4.22 13.22 -22.00
CA THR A 32 -3.63 12.97 -23.31
C THR A 32 -4.66 12.43 -24.30
N LEU A 33 -5.47 11.48 -23.87
CA LEU A 33 -6.53 10.91 -24.71
C LEU A 33 -7.55 11.97 -25.09
N LEU A 34 -7.96 12.79 -24.14
CA LEU A 34 -8.91 13.87 -24.39
C LEU A 34 -8.35 14.90 -25.35
N SER A 35 -7.07 15.24 -25.23
CA SER A 35 -6.46 16.18 -26.15
C SER A 35 -6.32 15.61 -27.58
N GLN A 36 -6.18 14.29 -27.70
CA GLN A 36 -6.16 13.65 -29.02
C GLN A 36 -7.54 13.61 -29.66
N PHE A 37 -8.59 13.47 -28.87
CA PHE A 37 -9.95 13.39 -29.38
C PHE A 37 -10.59 14.76 -29.60
N SER A 38 -10.09 15.80 -28.96
CA SER A 38 -10.71 17.12 -28.98
C SER A 38 -9.88 18.16 -29.70
N LYS A 39 -9.23 17.78 -30.81
CA LYS A 39 -8.45 18.73 -31.60
C LYS A 39 -9.28 19.91 -32.09
N ASP A 40 -10.58 19.74 -32.20
CA ASP A 40 -11.48 20.78 -32.72
C ASP A 40 -12.37 21.42 -31.66
N ASP A 41 -12.28 20.96 -30.42
CA ASP A 41 -13.14 21.45 -29.35
C ASP A 41 -12.33 22.22 -28.33
N LYS A 42 -12.29 23.51 -28.52
CA LYS A 42 -11.49 24.41 -27.71
C LYS A 42 -12.06 24.65 -26.31
N THR A 43 -13.22 24.12 -26.02
CA THR A 43 -13.95 24.48 -24.81
C THR A 43 -14.22 23.30 -23.88
N TYR A 44 -13.52 22.22 -24.05
CA TYR A 44 -13.69 21.15 -23.10
C TYR A 44 -12.86 21.43 -21.85
N GLU A 45 -13.44 22.24 -20.99
CA GLU A 45 -12.90 22.35 -19.64
C GLU A 45 -13.31 21.09 -18.89
N LEU A 46 -12.33 20.22 -18.68
CA LEU A 46 -12.46 19.25 -17.62
C LEU A 46 -12.85 20.01 -16.36
N PRO A 47 -13.95 19.63 -15.70
CA PRO A 47 -14.27 20.27 -14.45
C PRO A 47 -13.06 20.14 -13.54
N SER A 48 -12.37 21.25 -13.36
CA SER A 48 -11.24 21.34 -12.46
C SER A 48 -11.64 21.10 -11.01
N ASN A 49 -12.91 20.87 -10.80
CA ASN A 49 -13.49 20.49 -9.54
C ASN A 49 -13.83 19.03 -9.48
N ASP A 50 -13.02 18.20 -10.11
CA ASP A 50 -13.01 16.86 -9.63
C ASP A 50 -12.74 16.98 -8.14
N PRO A 51 -13.72 16.64 -7.31
CA PRO A 51 -13.41 16.47 -5.91
C PRO A 51 -12.17 15.63 -5.93
N GLU A 52 -11.16 16.08 -5.28
CA GLU A 52 -9.99 15.30 -5.02
C GLU A 52 -10.43 13.86 -5.05
N PRO A 53 -9.83 13.02 -5.92
CA PRO A 53 -10.29 11.66 -6.12
C PRO A 53 -10.65 11.17 -4.74
N GLY A 54 -11.91 10.97 -4.57
CA GLY A 54 -12.49 10.80 -3.28
C GLY A 54 -11.54 9.99 -2.45
N GLN A 55 -11.34 10.38 -1.23
CA GLN A 55 -10.50 9.63 -0.30
C GLN A 55 -10.75 8.12 -0.43
N GLU A 56 -11.94 7.75 -0.88
CA GLU A 56 -12.32 6.36 -1.12
C GLU A 56 -11.48 5.71 -2.22
N ILE A 57 -11.30 6.37 -3.37
CA ILE A 57 -10.49 5.82 -4.47
C ILE A 57 -9.04 5.71 -4.04
N GLN A 58 -8.51 6.75 -3.38
CA GLN A 58 -7.15 6.71 -2.86
C GLN A 58 -6.98 5.59 -1.84
N THR A 59 -7.94 5.43 -0.94
CA THR A 59 -7.91 4.38 0.08
C THR A 59 -7.94 3.00 -0.56
N GLU A 60 -8.77 2.80 -1.58
CA GLU A 60 -8.83 1.54 -2.31
C GLU A 60 -7.50 1.21 -2.99
N ILE A 61 -6.86 2.20 -3.61
CA ILE A 61 -5.57 2.01 -4.26
C ILE A 61 -4.49 1.70 -3.23
N VAL A 62 -4.46 2.43 -2.12
CA VAL A 62 -3.51 2.17 -1.03
C VAL A 62 -3.68 0.76 -0.49
N ASN A 63 -4.92 0.37 -0.21
CA ASN A 63 -5.20 -0.97 0.32
C ASN A 63 -4.80 -2.06 -0.66
N LYS A 64 -5.02 -1.82 -1.95
CA LYS A 64 -4.62 -2.78 -2.98
C LYS A 64 -3.10 -2.92 -3.06
N ILE A 65 -2.36 -1.80 -3.01
CA ILE A 65 -0.90 -1.81 -3.04
C ILE A 65 -0.36 -2.59 -1.84
N ILE A 66 -0.88 -2.34 -0.65
CA ILE A 66 -0.46 -3.04 0.57
C ILE A 66 -0.78 -4.52 0.46
N ARG A 67 -2.00 -4.85 0.02
CA ARG A 67 -2.44 -6.24 -0.11
C ARG A 67 -1.59 -6.99 -1.12
N ASP A 68 -1.33 -6.39 -2.28
CA ASP A 68 -0.53 -7.03 -3.32
C ASP A 68 0.91 -7.28 -2.83
N ALA A 69 1.50 -6.32 -2.12
CA ALA A 69 2.83 -6.48 -1.55
C ALA A 69 2.86 -7.59 -0.50
N VAL A 70 1.86 -7.62 0.37
CA VAL A 70 1.74 -8.66 1.41
C VAL A 70 1.54 -10.03 0.76
N ASP A 71 0.74 -10.10 -0.31
CA ASP A 71 0.48 -11.35 -1.02
C ASP A 71 1.74 -11.95 -1.68
N GLN A 72 2.75 -11.13 -1.95
CA GLN A 72 4.03 -11.63 -2.46
C GLN A 72 4.86 -12.34 -1.40
N LEU A 73 4.54 -12.18 -0.14
CA LEU A 73 5.26 -12.84 0.94
C LEU A 73 4.88 -14.32 1.01
N SER A 74 5.83 -15.14 1.49
CA SER A 74 5.48 -16.53 1.78
C SER A 74 4.47 -16.57 2.92
N GLU A 75 3.72 -17.68 3.01
CA GLU A 75 2.62 -17.82 3.98
C GLU A 75 3.04 -17.52 5.41
N LYS A 76 4.20 -18.02 5.83
CA LYS A 76 4.68 -17.83 7.21
C LYS A 76 4.98 -16.37 7.53
N PHE A 77 5.44 -15.60 6.55
CA PHE A 77 5.71 -14.17 6.74
C PHE A 77 4.44 -13.35 6.60
N LYS A 78 3.58 -13.73 5.68
CA LYS A 78 2.29 -13.07 5.48
C LYS A 78 1.44 -13.10 6.74
N ILE A 79 1.33 -14.27 7.37
CA ILE A 79 0.54 -14.44 8.59
C ILE A 79 1.01 -13.50 9.70
N VAL A 80 2.32 -13.45 9.96
CA VAL A 80 2.83 -12.63 11.07
C VAL A 80 2.67 -11.14 10.79
N ILE A 81 2.80 -10.72 9.54
CA ILE A 81 2.58 -9.31 9.16
C ILE A 81 1.12 -8.93 9.33
N VAL A 82 0.20 -9.77 8.86
CA VAL A 82 -1.23 -9.51 9.01
C VAL A 82 -1.60 -9.42 10.47
N LEU A 83 -1.17 -10.38 11.28
CA LEU A 83 -1.51 -10.40 12.71
C LEU A 83 -0.89 -9.24 13.48
N ARG A 84 0.33 -8.85 13.15
CA ARG A 84 1.03 -7.80 13.89
C ARG A 84 0.74 -6.40 13.37
N ASP A 85 0.97 -6.16 12.09
CA ASP A 85 0.94 -4.81 11.54
C ASP A 85 -0.45 -4.37 11.09
N ILE A 86 -1.32 -5.31 10.72
CA ILE A 86 -2.69 -4.98 10.30
C ILE A 86 -3.65 -5.09 11.48
N GLN A 87 -3.59 -6.19 12.24
CA GLN A 87 -4.51 -6.41 13.35
C GLN A 87 -3.98 -5.92 14.70
N GLY A 88 -2.69 -5.64 14.80
CA GLY A 88 -2.12 -5.05 16.01
C GLY A 88 -1.99 -6.00 17.21
N LEU A 89 -1.90 -7.31 16.96
CA LEU A 89 -1.80 -8.28 18.05
C LEU A 89 -0.40 -8.25 18.66
N SER A 90 -0.33 -8.64 19.94
CA SER A 90 0.96 -8.76 20.64
C SER A 90 1.74 -9.96 20.15
N TYR A 91 3.06 -9.94 20.36
CA TYR A 91 3.91 -11.09 20.02
C TYR A 91 3.47 -12.35 20.75
N GLU A 92 3.06 -12.21 22.02
CA GLU A 92 2.57 -13.33 22.80
C GLU A 92 1.31 -13.94 22.18
N ASN A 93 0.36 -13.11 21.77
CA ASN A 93 -0.86 -13.58 21.13
C ASN A 93 -0.56 -14.26 19.80
N ILE A 94 0.34 -13.68 19.00
CA ILE A 94 0.74 -14.29 17.72
C ILE A 94 1.41 -15.64 17.97
N SER A 95 2.31 -15.71 18.96
CA SER A 95 2.98 -16.96 19.35
C SER A 95 1.98 -18.06 19.67
N GLU A 96 0.92 -17.74 20.39
CA GLU A 96 -0.13 -18.69 20.72
C GLU A 96 -0.94 -19.10 19.48
N ILE A 97 -1.28 -18.14 18.62
CA ILE A 97 -2.12 -18.42 17.46
C ILE A 97 -1.40 -19.32 16.45
N ILE A 98 -0.14 -19.03 16.14
CA ILE A 98 0.60 -19.79 15.14
C ILE A 98 1.45 -20.91 15.77
N ASN A 99 1.45 -21.01 17.09
CA ASN A 99 2.11 -22.08 17.84
C ASN A 99 3.60 -22.17 17.56
N VAL A 100 4.30 -21.04 17.67
CA VAL A 100 5.76 -20.95 17.56
C VAL A 100 6.31 -20.11 18.70
N PRO A 101 7.60 -20.25 19.06
CA PRO A 101 8.19 -19.42 20.12
C PRO A 101 8.16 -17.92 19.76
N ILE A 102 8.10 -17.08 20.79
CA ILE A 102 8.09 -15.61 20.61
C ILE A 102 9.31 -15.14 19.81
N GLY A 103 10.49 -15.72 20.05
CA GLY A 103 11.68 -15.37 19.28
C GLY A 103 11.51 -15.62 17.79
N THR A 104 10.82 -16.71 17.44
CA THR A 104 10.51 -17.02 16.04
C THR A 104 9.53 -16.01 15.46
N VAL A 105 8.52 -15.59 16.24
CA VAL A 105 7.59 -14.54 15.83
C VAL A 105 8.36 -13.26 15.49
N LYS A 106 9.23 -12.83 16.39
CA LYS A 106 10.03 -11.60 16.18
C LYS A 106 10.89 -11.69 14.93
N SER A 107 11.58 -12.80 14.72
CA SER A 107 12.45 -12.96 13.57
C SER A 107 11.66 -13.02 12.26
N ARG A 108 10.51 -13.71 12.26
CA ARG A 108 9.63 -13.75 11.08
C ARG A 108 9.08 -12.37 10.73
N ILE A 109 8.68 -11.59 11.74
CA ILE A 109 8.19 -10.22 11.52
C ILE A 109 9.28 -9.35 10.93
N ASN A 110 10.49 -9.41 11.46
CA ASN A 110 11.60 -8.61 10.94
C ASN A 110 11.93 -8.97 9.49
N ARG A 111 11.97 -10.26 9.17
CA ARG A 111 12.22 -10.72 7.80
C ARG A 111 11.09 -10.32 6.85
N ALA A 112 9.85 -10.46 7.33
CA ALA A 112 8.68 -10.08 6.53
C ALA A 112 8.70 -8.59 6.20
N ARG A 113 9.03 -7.75 7.18
CA ARG A 113 9.13 -6.31 6.97
C ARG A 113 10.22 -5.95 5.97
N LEU A 114 11.38 -6.63 6.04
CA LEU A 114 12.44 -6.41 5.06
C LEU A 114 12.00 -6.80 3.65
N GLN A 115 11.29 -7.91 3.51
CA GLN A 115 10.77 -8.32 2.20
C GLN A 115 9.75 -7.34 1.67
N LEU A 116 8.86 -6.81 2.53
CA LEU A 116 7.92 -5.78 2.14
C LEU A 116 8.62 -4.51 1.67
N GLN A 117 9.68 -4.11 2.36
CA GLN A 117 10.45 -2.95 1.94
C GLN A 117 11.03 -3.14 0.55
N VAL A 118 11.57 -4.32 0.26
CA VAL A 118 12.13 -4.63 -1.06
C VAL A 118 11.03 -4.61 -2.12
N GLU A 119 9.89 -5.24 -1.85
CA GLU A 119 8.76 -5.26 -2.78
C GLU A 119 8.25 -3.86 -3.11
N LEU A 120 8.10 -3.03 -2.08
CA LEU A 120 7.61 -1.66 -2.28
C LEU A 120 8.63 -0.79 -3.01
N LYS A 121 9.92 -1.02 -2.81
CA LYS A 121 10.95 -0.31 -3.56
C LYS A 121 10.90 -0.65 -5.05
N HIS A 122 10.61 -1.91 -5.39
CA HIS A 122 10.45 -2.31 -6.78
C HIS A 122 9.27 -1.60 -7.45
N LEU A 123 8.21 -1.37 -6.69
CA LEU A 123 7.04 -0.66 -7.21
C LEU A 123 7.28 0.84 -7.37
N LYS A 124 8.31 1.36 -6.73
CA LYS A 124 8.60 2.79 -6.71
C LYS A 124 9.33 3.31 -7.95
N LYS A 125 9.59 2.46 -8.91
CA LYS A 125 10.22 2.87 -10.16
C LYS A 125 9.29 3.66 -11.07
#